data_3cd89e289f8321a6aefd888fddb93a41
#
_entry.id   3cd89e289f8321a6aefd888fddb93a41
#
_cell.length_a   1.000
_cell.length_b   1.000
_cell.length_c   1.000
_cell.angle_alpha   90.00
_cell.angle_beta   90.00
_cell.angle_gamma   90.00
#
_symmetry.space_group_name_H-M   'P 1'
#
loop_
_entity.id
_entity.type
_entity.pdbx_description
1 polymer ?
#
loop_
_entity_poly.entity_id
_entity_poly.type
_entity_poly.pdbx_seq_one_letter_code
_entity_poly.pdbx_strand_id
1 'polypeptide(L)'
;MKWQGLIWGLILMVGCTSKFDRDFEKVSKYEALIVPGVQWDKLPDSAVVSLMTFAKAHPEYKNSSDFVYVCTKLAERQGFGFKAAEYSEFYIEQFKPKGKPLMEMLVVAAHYYEQGGVIDKALKYYQRLAAEFPKEEVGKQAIVMVDMLSLGLTTPEAQMNYILKKAMAGDSAKAGDEAKAGDAGKAGGSARN
;
A
#
# COMPACT_ATOMS: atom_id res chain seq x y z
N MET A 1 -32.35 58.88 -41.90
CA MET A 1 -32.39 57.42 -42.09
C MET A 1 -31.61 56.76 -40.95
N LYS A 2 -32.31 55.89 -40.27
CA LYS A 2 -31.99 55.40 -38.92
C LYS A 2 -30.91 54.28 -38.93
N TRP A 3 -29.80 54.48 -38.26
CA TRP A 3 -28.81 53.45 -37.93
C TRP A 3 -28.69 53.42 -36.40
N GLN A 4 -29.69 52.85 -35.77
CA GLN A 4 -29.70 52.48 -34.35
C GLN A 4 -30.07 50.99 -34.29
N GLY A 5 -29.17 50.15 -33.84
CA GLY A 5 -29.59 48.78 -33.52
C GLY A 5 -28.55 47.67 -33.73
N LEU A 6 -27.26 47.86 -33.34
CA LEU A 6 -26.31 46.74 -33.37
C LEU A 6 -25.21 46.88 -32.27
N ILE A 7 -25.61 47.26 -31.05
CA ILE A 7 -24.70 47.23 -29.87
C ILE A 7 -25.50 46.66 -28.70
N TRP A 8 -26.00 45.45 -28.85
CA TRP A 8 -26.48 44.64 -27.70
C TRP A 8 -26.23 43.17 -28.02
N GLY A 9 -25.06 42.68 -27.75
CA GLY A 9 -24.74 41.26 -27.97
C GLY A 9 -23.40 40.82 -27.43
N LEU A 10 -22.69 41.70 -26.71
CA LEU A 10 -21.50 41.27 -25.98
C LEU A 10 -21.93 40.83 -24.58
N ILE A 11 -22.80 39.78 -24.54
CA ILE A 11 -23.14 39.10 -23.31
C ILE A 11 -21.86 38.47 -22.81
N LEU A 12 -21.38 39.00 -21.72
CA LEU A 12 -20.44 38.49 -20.76
C LEU A 12 -20.57 36.97 -20.63
N MET A 13 -19.82 36.23 -21.45
CA MET A 13 -19.41 34.87 -21.10
C MET A 13 -18.46 35.03 -19.89
N VAL A 14 -18.99 35.43 -18.76
CA VAL A 14 -18.35 35.14 -17.49
C VAL A 14 -18.39 33.64 -17.37
N GLY A 15 -17.35 33.03 -17.88
CA GLY A 15 -17.18 31.59 -17.81
C GLY A 15 -17.24 31.20 -16.35
N CYS A 16 -18.33 30.55 -15.94
CA CYS A 16 -18.38 29.80 -14.71
C CYS A 16 -17.31 28.72 -14.81
N THR A 17 -16.09 29.02 -14.33
CA THR A 17 -15.07 27.98 -14.17
C THR A 17 -15.68 26.89 -13.29
N SER A 18 -15.72 25.67 -13.81
CA SER A 18 -16.28 24.55 -13.08
C SER A 18 -15.48 24.33 -11.77
N LYS A 19 -16.09 23.65 -10.79
CA LYS A 19 -15.36 23.30 -9.57
C LYS A 19 -14.12 22.50 -9.93
N PHE A 20 -14.23 21.59 -10.92
CA PHE A 20 -13.09 20.81 -11.43
C PHE A 20 -11.97 21.72 -11.93
N ASP A 21 -12.26 22.71 -12.79
CA ASP A 21 -11.22 23.58 -13.37
C ASP A 21 -10.44 24.33 -12.28
N ARG A 22 -11.15 24.86 -11.27
CA ARG A 22 -10.51 25.56 -10.14
C ARG A 22 -9.65 24.63 -9.29
N ASP A 23 -10.09 23.40 -9.08
CA ASP A 23 -9.33 22.42 -8.29
C ASP A 23 -8.17 21.87 -9.10
N PHE A 24 -8.35 21.66 -10.41
CA PHE A 24 -7.31 21.19 -11.32
C PHE A 24 -6.19 22.24 -11.49
N GLU A 25 -6.50 23.51 -11.57
CA GLU A 25 -5.51 24.59 -11.65
C GLU A 25 -4.47 24.50 -10.51
N LYS A 26 -4.90 24.12 -9.29
CA LYS A 26 -4.03 23.99 -8.13
C LYS A 26 -3.02 22.84 -8.26
N VAL A 27 -3.34 21.80 -9.02
CA VAL A 27 -2.54 20.56 -9.13
C VAL A 27 -1.87 20.38 -10.49
N SER A 28 -2.35 21.04 -11.54
CA SER A 28 -1.86 20.92 -12.92
C SER A 28 -0.36 21.10 -13.05
N LYS A 29 0.22 22.04 -12.30
CA LYS A 29 1.66 22.29 -12.26
C LYS A 29 2.49 21.12 -11.69
N TYR A 30 1.88 20.25 -10.91
CA TYR A 30 2.53 19.07 -10.33
C TYR A 30 2.36 17.82 -11.20
N GLU A 31 1.35 17.79 -12.07
CA GLU A 31 1.04 16.64 -12.90
C GLU A 31 2.23 16.21 -13.77
N ALA A 32 2.92 17.16 -14.38
CA ALA A 32 4.12 16.90 -15.19
C ALA A 32 5.27 16.27 -14.39
N LEU A 33 5.30 16.43 -13.06
CA LEU A 33 6.30 15.85 -12.17
C LEU A 33 5.94 14.42 -11.72
N ILE A 34 4.70 13.99 -11.95
CA ILE A 34 4.17 12.70 -11.50
C ILE A 34 4.13 11.67 -12.64
N VAL A 35 4.13 12.14 -13.89
CA VAL A 35 4.16 11.25 -15.07
C VAL A 35 5.37 10.30 -14.99
N PRO A 36 5.23 9.00 -15.35
CA PRO A 36 6.30 8.01 -15.26
C PRO A 36 7.61 8.47 -15.87
N GLY A 37 8.69 8.39 -15.08
CA GLY A 37 10.04 8.80 -15.48
C GLY A 37 10.42 10.23 -15.10
N VAL A 38 9.53 11.02 -14.51
CA VAL A 38 9.82 12.36 -14.01
C VAL A 38 10.03 12.35 -12.49
N GLN A 39 10.77 13.33 -11.99
CA GLN A 39 11.30 13.39 -10.63
C GLN A 39 10.24 13.85 -9.61
N TRP A 40 9.29 12.98 -9.30
CA TRP A 40 8.28 13.24 -8.27
C TRP A 40 8.88 13.50 -6.87
N ASP A 41 10.13 13.08 -6.65
CA ASP A 41 10.91 13.36 -5.44
C ASP A 41 11.21 14.85 -5.24
N LYS A 42 11.04 15.67 -6.27
CA LYS A 42 11.15 17.13 -6.21
C LYS A 42 9.83 17.84 -5.88
N LEU A 43 8.75 17.10 -5.66
CA LEU A 43 7.50 17.71 -5.26
C LEU A 43 7.66 18.37 -3.88
N PRO A 44 7.22 19.63 -3.72
CA PRO A 44 7.20 20.29 -2.42
C PRO A 44 6.15 19.65 -1.51
N ASP A 45 6.36 19.71 -0.20
CA ASP A 45 5.43 19.14 0.79
C ASP A 45 4.00 19.68 0.64
N SER A 46 3.86 20.96 0.25
CA SER A 46 2.56 21.58 -0.02
C SER A 46 1.81 20.94 -1.18
N ALA A 47 2.50 20.27 -2.11
CA ALA A 47 1.87 19.56 -3.21
C ALA A 47 1.04 18.36 -2.73
N VAL A 48 1.52 17.63 -1.71
CA VAL A 48 0.84 16.45 -1.15
C VAL A 48 -0.59 16.79 -0.73
N VAL A 49 -0.77 17.89 -0.01
CA VAL A 49 -2.10 18.34 0.45
C VAL A 49 -3.01 18.66 -0.74
N SER A 50 -2.49 19.40 -1.73
CA SER A 50 -3.26 19.78 -2.93
C SER A 50 -3.65 18.56 -3.76
N LEU A 51 -2.70 17.66 -4.02
CA LEU A 51 -2.91 16.42 -4.80
C LEU A 51 -3.92 15.49 -4.12
N MET A 52 -3.77 15.25 -2.81
CA MET A 52 -4.71 14.42 -2.06
C MET A 52 -6.12 15.03 -2.01
N THR A 53 -6.21 16.35 -1.82
CA THR A 53 -7.52 17.05 -1.83
C THR A 53 -8.19 16.91 -3.19
N PHE A 54 -7.43 17.10 -4.26
CA PHE A 54 -7.93 16.93 -5.63
C PHE A 54 -8.38 15.50 -5.91
N ALA A 55 -7.52 14.50 -5.61
CA ALA A 55 -7.82 13.10 -5.88
C ALA A 55 -9.04 12.58 -5.10
N LYS A 56 -9.26 13.08 -3.88
CA LYS A 56 -10.47 12.78 -3.08
C LYS A 56 -11.73 13.41 -3.67
N ALA A 57 -11.62 14.62 -4.23
CA ALA A 57 -12.76 15.33 -4.83
C ALA A 57 -13.10 14.85 -6.24
N HIS A 58 -12.10 14.34 -6.97
CA HIS A 58 -12.18 13.93 -8.38
C HIS A 58 -11.51 12.56 -8.60
N PRO A 59 -11.99 11.48 -7.93
CA PRO A 59 -11.37 10.16 -8.05
C PRO A 59 -11.45 9.56 -9.46
N GLU A 60 -12.39 10.02 -10.27
CA GLU A 60 -12.58 9.63 -11.67
C GLU A 60 -11.56 10.24 -12.63
N TYR A 61 -10.80 11.24 -12.19
CA TYR A 61 -9.78 11.84 -13.03
C TYR A 61 -8.65 10.84 -13.30
N LYS A 62 -8.25 10.73 -14.57
CA LYS A 62 -7.31 9.69 -15.07
C LYS A 62 -6.02 9.51 -14.25
N ASN A 63 -5.49 10.60 -13.67
CA ASN A 63 -4.24 10.59 -12.92
C ASN A 63 -4.44 10.66 -11.40
N SER A 64 -5.68 10.62 -10.90
CA SER A 64 -5.94 10.69 -9.44
C SER A 64 -5.32 9.52 -8.68
N SER A 65 -5.30 8.31 -9.26
CA SER A 65 -4.62 7.16 -8.66
C SER A 65 -3.11 7.41 -8.54
N ASP A 66 -2.47 7.97 -9.56
CA ASP A 66 -1.04 8.27 -9.54
C ASP A 66 -0.71 9.35 -8.52
N PHE A 67 -1.59 10.34 -8.37
CA PHE A 67 -1.44 11.38 -7.35
C PHE A 67 -1.43 10.78 -5.95
N VAL A 68 -2.38 9.88 -5.65
CA VAL A 68 -2.45 9.23 -4.33
C VAL A 68 -1.25 8.30 -4.11
N TYR A 69 -0.86 7.53 -5.12
CA TYR A 69 0.32 6.67 -5.05
C TYR A 69 1.59 7.47 -4.69
N VAL A 70 1.84 8.56 -5.41
CA VAL A 70 3.00 9.43 -5.15
C VAL A 70 2.92 10.09 -3.78
N CYS A 71 1.74 10.57 -3.37
CA CYS A 71 1.53 11.15 -2.04
C CYS A 71 1.81 10.13 -0.92
N THR A 72 1.44 8.85 -1.12
CA THR A 72 1.78 7.76 -0.19
C THR A 72 3.29 7.62 -0.07
N LYS A 73 4.01 7.53 -1.19
CA LYS A 73 5.47 7.39 -1.19
C LYS A 73 6.19 8.59 -0.58
N LEU A 74 5.68 9.79 -0.80
CA LEU A 74 6.21 11.00 -0.17
C LEU A 74 5.99 10.99 1.35
N ALA A 75 4.82 10.58 1.82
CA ALA A 75 4.52 10.45 3.24
C ALA A 75 5.43 9.42 3.93
N GLU A 76 5.71 8.27 3.29
CA GLU A 76 6.70 7.28 3.77
C GLU A 76 8.08 7.91 3.92
N ARG A 77 8.57 8.57 2.87
CA ARG A 77 9.90 9.19 2.86
C ARG A 77 10.07 10.27 3.92
N GLN A 78 8.99 11.00 4.23
CA GLN A 78 8.98 12.07 5.24
C GLN A 78 8.79 11.55 6.67
N GLY A 79 8.62 10.25 6.86
CA GLY A 79 8.37 9.65 8.17
C GLY A 79 6.93 9.83 8.68
N PHE A 80 6.00 10.26 7.82
CA PHE A 80 4.58 10.39 8.17
C PHE A 80 3.84 9.06 7.98
N GLY A 81 4.30 8.01 8.66
CA GLY A 81 3.84 6.64 8.45
C GLY A 81 2.32 6.49 8.57
N PHE A 82 1.69 7.10 9.58
CA PHE A 82 0.24 7.00 9.73
C PHE A 82 -0.52 7.61 8.54
N LYS A 83 -0.04 8.75 7.99
CA LYS A 83 -0.60 9.33 6.77
C LYS A 83 -0.37 8.45 5.54
N ALA A 84 0.79 7.81 5.45
CA ALA A 84 1.05 6.85 4.38
C ALA A 84 0.06 5.68 4.43
N ALA A 85 -0.26 5.16 5.64
CA ALA A 85 -1.30 4.15 5.81
C ALA A 85 -2.68 4.62 5.37
N GLU A 86 -3.10 5.83 5.78
CA GLU A 86 -4.40 6.41 5.37
C GLU A 86 -4.49 6.61 3.85
N TYR A 87 -3.42 7.07 3.21
CA TYR A 87 -3.38 7.26 1.76
C TYR A 87 -3.39 5.92 1.02
N SER A 88 -2.68 4.91 1.53
CA SER A 88 -2.71 3.55 1.00
C SER A 88 -4.11 2.93 1.11
N GLU A 89 -4.77 3.08 2.25
CA GLU A 89 -6.16 2.63 2.45
C GLU A 89 -7.08 3.28 1.42
N PHE A 90 -7.02 4.61 1.27
CA PHE A 90 -7.80 5.34 0.27
C PHE A 90 -7.51 4.84 -1.15
N TYR A 91 -6.23 4.64 -1.50
CA TYR A 91 -5.82 4.12 -2.81
C TYR A 91 -6.44 2.75 -3.09
N ILE A 92 -6.33 1.83 -2.14
CA ILE A 92 -6.83 0.45 -2.26
C ILE A 92 -8.35 0.43 -2.42
N GLU A 93 -9.06 1.20 -1.59
CA GLU A 93 -10.53 1.17 -1.55
C GLU A 93 -11.16 1.91 -2.72
N GLN A 94 -10.59 3.04 -3.13
CA GLN A 94 -11.13 3.87 -4.19
C GLN A 94 -10.78 3.36 -5.59
N PHE A 95 -9.52 3.02 -5.84
CA PHE A 95 -9.04 2.69 -7.18
C PHE A 95 -8.97 1.19 -7.45
N LYS A 96 -9.10 0.34 -6.43
CA LYS A 96 -9.11 -1.13 -6.54
C LYS A 96 -7.97 -1.67 -7.41
N PRO A 97 -6.71 -1.29 -7.13
CA PRO A 97 -5.56 -1.69 -7.91
C PRO A 97 -5.41 -3.22 -7.89
N LYS A 98 -4.60 -3.75 -8.82
CA LYS A 98 -4.27 -5.18 -8.89
C LYS A 98 -2.75 -5.36 -8.99
N GLY A 99 -2.28 -6.58 -8.72
CA GLY A 99 -0.87 -6.93 -8.86
C GLY A 99 0.05 -6.10 -7.98
N LYS A 100 1.20 -5.68 -8.53
CA LYS A 100 2.25 -5.01 -7.78
C LYS A 100 1.81 -3.73 -7.06
N PRO A 101 1.05 -2.79 -7.66
CA PRO A 101 0.57 -1.60 -6.95
C PRO A 101 -0.31 -1.93 -5.74
N LEU A 102 -1.19 -2.94 -5.85
CA LEU A 102 -1.98 -3.40 -4.71
C LEU A 102 -1.09 -3.96 -3.60
N MET A 103 -0.15 -4.83 -3.95
CA MET A 103 0.78 -5.45 -3.00
C MET A 103 1.56 -4.38 -2.21
N GLU A 104 2.13 -3.40 -2.90
CA GLU A 104 2.89 -2.32 -2.27
C GLU A 104 2.03 -1.51 -1.30
N MET A 105 0.80 -1.16 -1.69
CA MET A 105 -0.10 -0.39 -0.82
C MET A 105 -0.62 -1.20 0.37
N LEU A 106 -0.83 -2.52 0.21
CA LEU A 106 -1.17 -3.39 1.32
C LEU A 106 -0.04 -3.47 2.35
N VAL A 107 1.22 -3.57 1.89
CA VAL A 107 2.40 -3.56 2.78
C VAL A 107 2.47 -2.26 3.56
N VAL A 108 2.33 -1.11 2.88
CA VAL A 108 2.38 0.21 3.53
C VAL A 108 1.26 0.36 4.58
N ALA A 109 0.03 0.02 4.20
CA ALA A 109 -1.10 0.12 5.12
C ALA A 109 -0.92 -0.79 6.35
N ALA A 110 -0.58 -2.07 6.14
CA ALA A 110 -0.40 -3.03 7.23
C ALA A 110 0.69 -2.59 8.21
N HIS A 111 1.87 -2.26 7.67
CA HIS A 111 3.04 -1.89 8.46
C HIS A 111 2.81 -0.62 9.31
N TYR A 112 2.32 0.45 8.71
CA TYR A 112 2.17 1.70 9.45
C TYR A 112 0.94 1.73 10.37
N TYR A 113 -0.12 0.97 10.09
CA TYR A 113 -1.18 0.77 11.07
C TYR A 113 -0.70 -0.05 12.26
N GLU A 114 0.15 -1.07 12.07
CA GLU A 114 0.79 -1.81 13.14
C GLU A 114 1.66 -0.89 14.01
N GLN A 115 2.57 -0.13 13.39
CA GLN A 115 3.42 0.83 14.12
C GLN A 115 2.60 1.89 14.88
N GLY A 116 1.48 2.29 14.32
CA GLY A 116 0.54 3.23 14.96
C GLY A 116 -0.36 2.61 16.03
N GLY A 117 -0.24 1.30 16.31
CA GLY A 117 -1.05 0.57 17.28
C GLY A 117 -2.50 0.32 16.85
N VAL A 118 -2.84 0.54 15.56
CA VAL A 118 -4.19 0.29 15.03
C VAL A 118 -4.28 -1.15 14.53
N ILE A 119 -4.20 -2.08 15.49
CA ILE A 119 -3.99 -3.51 15.24
C ILE A 119 -5.08 -4.13 14.36
N ASP A 120 -6.34 -3.78 14.54
CA ASP A 120 -7.44 -4.31 13.72
C ASP A 120 -7.27 -3.99 12.23
N LYS A 121 -6.84 -2.76 11.92
CA LYS A 121 -6.55 -2.38 10.53
C LYS A 121 -5.29 -3.07 10.01
N ALA A 122 -4.24 -3.15 10.81
CA ALA A 122 -3.03 -3.89 10.45
C ALA A 122 -3.35 -5.34 10.10
N LEU A 123 -4.09 -6.04 10.94
CA LEU A 123 -4.57 -7.41 10.69
C LEU A 123 -5.35 -7.53 9.39
N LYS A 124 -6.32 -6.63 9.14
CA LYS A 124 -7.11 -6.60 7.90
C LYS A 124 -6.18 -6.59 6.66
N TYR A 125 -5.16 -5.75 6.66
CA TYR A 125 -4.27 -5.59 5.50
C TYR A 125 -3.24 -6.71 5.39
N TYR A 126 -2.70 -7.23 6.51
CA TYR A 126 -1.85 -8.42 6.49
C TYR A 126 -2.63 -9.66 6.02
N GLN A 127 -3.86 -9.87 6.46
CA GLN A 127 -4.71 -10.97 5.98
C GLN A 127 -4.96 -10.89 4.47
N ARG A 128 -5.23 -9.69 3.94
CA ARG A 128 -5.37 -9.50 2.50
C ARG A 128 -4.06 -9.79 1.76
N LEU A 129 -2.93 -9.31 2.27
CA LEU A 129 -1.62 -9.55 1.67
C LEU A 129 -1.30 -11.05 1.61
N ALA A 130 -1.56 -11.78 2.70
CA ALA A 130 -1.39 -13.23 2.78
C ALA A 130 -2.30 -13.99 1.79
N ALA A 131 -3.56 -13.55 1.65
CA ALA A 131 -4.54 -14.20 0.79
C ALA A 131 -4.31 -13.91 -0.70
N GLU A 132 -3.98 -12.66 -1.06
CA GLU A 132 -3.85 -12.23 -2.45
C GLU A 132 -2.45 -12.53 -3.04
N PHE A 133 -1.41 -12.61 -2.18
CA PHE A 133 0.00 -12.82 -2.59
C PHE A 133 0.71 -13.96 -1.85
N PRO A 134 0.11 -15.16 -1.70
CA PRO A 134 0.66 -16.24 -0.85
C PRO A 134 2.00 -16.79 -1.34
N LYS A 135 2.35 -16.58 -2.60
CA LYS A 135 3.60 -17.05 -3.22
C LYS A 135 4.74 -16.04 -3.08
N GLU A 136 4.42 -14.78 -2.90
CA GLU A 136 5.38 -13.70 -2.73
C GLU A 136 5.97 -13.72 -1.31
N GLU A 137 7.20 -13.26 -1.16
CA GLU A 137 7.87 -13.23 0.14
C GLU A 137 7.10 -12.37 1.16
N VAL A 138 6.59 -11.22 0.73
CA VAL A 138 5.76 -10.34 1.58
C VAL A 138 4.45 -11.00 2.03
N GLY A 139 3.87 -11.87 1.20
CA GLY A 139 2.67 -12.63 1.57
C GLY A 139 2.96 -13.69 2.62
N LYS A 140 4.11 -14.40 2.50
CA LYS A 140 4.57 -15.36 3.51
C LYS A 140 4.86 -14.67 4.85
N GLN A 141 5.52 -13.51 4.81
CA GLN A 141 5.76 -12.69 6.00
C GLN A 141 4.44 -12.24 6.63
N ALA A 142 3.47 -11.85 5.81
CA ALA A 142 2.15 -11.44 6.28
C ALA A 142 1.41 -12.56 7.04
N ILE A 143 1.55 -13.84 6.64
CA ILE A 143 1.00 -14.98 7.38
C ILE A 143 1.57 -15.00 8.81
N VAL A 144 2.87 -14.83 8.95
CA VAL A 144 3.55 -14.80 10.27
C VAL A 144 3.07 -13.62 11.10
N MET A 145 2.90 -12.44 10.47
CA MET A 145 2.38 -11.24 11.16
C MET A 145 0.94 -11.44 11.63
N VAL A 146 0.08 -12.04 10.81
CA VAL A 146 -1.30 -12.39 11.20
C VAL A 146 -1.29 -13.30 12.42
N ASP A 147 -0.47 -14.35 12.43
CA ASP A 147 -0.35 -15.26 13.58
C ASP A 147 0.06 -14.49 14.85
N MET A 148 1.12 -13.69 14.76
CA MET A 148 1.64 -12.94 15.92
C MET A 148 0.63 -11.93 16.47
N LEU A 149 0.05 -11.11 15.61
CA LEU A 149 -0.90 -10.08 16.03
C LEU A 149 -2.20 -10.69 16.57
N SER A 150 -2.65 -11.83 16.03
CA SER A 150 -3.82 -12.56 16.54
C SER A 150 -3.58 -13.15 17.94
N LEU A 151 -2.32 -13.41 18.30
CA LEU A 151 -1.91 -13.81 19.64
C LEU A 151 -1.65 -12.63 20.59
N GLY A 152 -1.88 -11.39 20.14
CA GLY A 152 -1.64 -10.18 20.92
C GLY A 152 -0.16 -9.81 21.04
N LEU A 153 0.73 -10.37 20.21
CA LEU A 153 2.16 -10.10 20.22
C LEU A 153 2.44 -8.80 19.45
N THR A 154 2.24 -7.67 20.12
CA THR A 154 2.33 -6.33 19.48
C THR A 154 3.65 -5.63 19.75
N THR A 155 4.53 -6.19 20.59
CA THR A 155 5.85 -5.60 20.88
C THR A 155 6.94 -6.30 20.06
N PRO A 156 7.98 -5.57 19.60
CA PRO A 156 9.09 -6.16 18.83
C PRO A 156 9.77 -7.32 19.57
N GLU A 157 9.89 -7.23 20.89
CA GLU A 157 10.49 -8.27 21.73
C GLU A 157 9.63 -9.56 21.72
N ALA A 158 8.31 -9.42 21.91
CA ALA A 158 7.39 -10.57 21.89
C ALA A 158 7.37 -11.24 20.50
N GLN A 159 7.38 -10.45 19.43
CA GLN A 159 7.43 -10.93 18.05
C GLN A 159 8.75 -11.67 17.78
N MET A 160 9.89 -11.11 18.18
CA MET A 160 11.20 -11.75 18.03
C MET A 160 11.25 -13.09 18.77
N ASN A 161 10.79 -13.13 20.03
CA ASN A 161 10.75 -14.37 20.81
C ASN A 161 9.87 -15.43 20.17
N TYR A 162 8.75 -15.05 19.58
CA TYR A 162 7.88 -15.97 18.82
C TYR A 162 8.58 -16.55 17.59
N ILE A 163 9.25 -15.71 16.79
CA ILE A 163 9.99 -16.13 15.59
C ILE A 163 11.11 -17.10 15.97
N LEU A 164 11.91 -16.78 16.98
CA LEU A 164 13.00 -17.63 17.47
C LEU A 164 12.48 -18.99 17.92
N LYS A 165 11.39 -19.01 18.72
CA LYS A 165 10.78 -20.25 19.18
C LYS A 165 10.28 -21.12 18.03
N LYS A 166 9.67 -20.51 17.03
CA LYS A 166 9.15 -21.22 15.84
C LYS A 166 10.27 -21.78 14.98
N ALA A 167 11.39 -21.05 14.81
CA ALA A 167 12.57 -21.52 14.11
C ALA A 167 13.20 -22.74 14.81
N MET A 168 13.41 -22.68 16.13
CA MET A 168 13.98 -23.79 16.91
C MET A 168 13.09 -25.05 16.87
N ALA A 169 11.76 -24.88 16.87
CA ALA A 169 10.84 -25.99 16.74
C ALA A 169 10.87 -26.64 15.35
N GLY A 170 11.06 -25.84 14.29
CA GLY A 170 11.20 -26.31 12.91
C GLY A 170 12.49 -27.14 12.69
N ASP A 171 13.59 -26.69 13.26
CA ASP A 171 14.87 -27.42 13.20
C ASP A 171 14.82 -28.73 13.98
N SER A 172 14.14 -28.76 15.13
CA SER A 172 13.95 -29.98 15.91
C SER A 172 13.10 -31.03 15.16
N ALA A 173 12.10 -30.59 14.39
CA ALA A 173 11.26 -31.49 13.60
C ALA A 173 12.04 -32.12 12.42
N LYS A 174 12.88 -31.31 11.75
CA LYS A 174 13.75 -31.83 10.67
C LYS A 174 14.77 -32.83 11.17
N ALA A 175 15.41 -32.58 12.30
CA ALA A 175 16.37 -33.52 12.90
C ALA A 175 15.71 -34.84 13.32
N GLY A 176 14.44 -34.81 13.76
CA GLY A 176 13.67 -36.02 14.07
C GLY A 176 13.32 -36.90 12.86
N ASP A 177 13.03 -36.27 11.72
CA ASP A 177 12.72 -36.99 10.47
C ASP A 177 13.99 -37.62 9.83
N GLU A 178 15.13 -36.93 9.90
CA GLU A 178 16.41 -37.48 9.44
C GLU A 178 16.87 -38.66 10.30
N ALA A 179 16.65 -38.63 11.60
CA ALA A 179 16.96 -39.72 12.51
C ALA A 179 16.10 -40.97 12.24
N LYS A 180 14.82 -40.82 11.91
CA LYS A 180 13.94 -41.92 11.52
C LYS A 180 14.27 -42.52 10.16
N ALA A 181 14.68 -41.71 9.20
CA ALA A 181 15.08 -42.17 7.87
C ALA A 181 16.41 -42.97 7.92
N GLY A 182 17.33 -42.65 8.85
CA GLY A 182 18.60 -43.35 9.06
C GLY A 182 18.45 -44.74 9.69
N ASP A 183 17.42 -44.97 10.51
CA ASP A 183 17.21 -46.28 11.18
C ASP A 183 16.49 -47.27 10.28
N ALA A 184 15.66 -46.85 9.34
CA ALA A 184 14.98 -47.71 8.38
C ALA A 184 15.96 -48.36 7.33
N GLY A 185 17.12 -47.76 7.11
CA GLY A 185 18.14 -48.27 6.18
C GLY A 185 19.02 -49.41 6.71
N LYS A 186 19.03 -49.68 8.04
CA LYS A 186 19.87 -50.73 8.65
C LYS A 186 19.22 -52.09 8.83
N ALA A 187 17.90 -52.20 8.66
CA ALA A 187 17.17 -53.46 8.89
C ALA A 187 17.14 -54.43 7.68
N GLY A 188 17.72 -54.07 6.53
CA GLY A 188 17.61 -54.83 5.27
C GLY A 188 18.83 -55.69 4.87
N GLY A 189 19.81 -55.89 5.72
CA GLY A 189 21.10 -56.51 5.32
C GLY A 189 21.52 -57.70 6.12
N SER A 190 20.72 -58.78 6.27
CA SER A 190 21.21 -60.07 6.74
C SER A 190 20.25 -61.22 6.45
N ALA A 191 20.28 -61.75 5.24
CA ALA A 191 19.90 -63.16 4.96
C ALA A 191 20.30 -63.54 3.53
N ARG A 192 21.52 -64.04 3.36
CA ARG A 192 21.86 -65.01 2.34
C ARG A 192 23.18 -65.67 2.73
N ASN A 193 23.10 -66.90 3.25
CA ASN A 193 23.93 -68.07 2.95
C ASN A 193 23.06 -69.28 3.11
#